data_05ae9f47a683f8ef215ecc96d136531f
#
_entry.id   05ae9f47a683f8ef215ecc96d136531f
#
_cell.length_a   1.000
_cell.length_b   1.000
_cell.length_c   1.000
_cell.angle_alpha   90.00
_cell.angle_beta   90.00
_cell.angle_gamma   90.00
#
_symmetry.space_group_name_H-M   'P 1'
#
loop_
_entity.id
_entity.type
_entity.pdbx_description
1 polymer ?
#
loop_
_entity_poly.entity_id
_entity_poly.type
_entity_poly.pdbx_seq_one_letter_code
_entity_poly.pdbx_strand_id
1 'polypeptide(L)'
;LHCLAYVAEIEPDAVISLGLAAGRTKITPERVAINCQDGGPDNRGIKVQDESIVEGGPAAYFSTLPIRQFVNALNERGYPAQISNTAGTYLCNHVMYSVLHKVSSENLSVQAGFVHLPASHELAIQRPTLPSWSYNDLRDAVVVMIEELT
;
A
#
# COMPACT_ATOMS: atom_id res chain seq x y z
N LEU A 1 -10.81 8.23 -7.25
CA LEU A 1 -10.04 8.24 -5.98
C LEU A 1 -9.61 9.67 -5.67
N HIS A 2 -10.01 10.21 -4.52
CA HIS A 2 -9.63 11.58 -4.11
C HIS A 2 -8.11 11.77 -3.99
N CYS A 3 -7.36 10.73 -3.62
CA CYS A 3 -5.90 10.79 -3.54
C CYS A 3 -5.22 11.19 -4.87
N LEU A 4 -5.82 10.86 -6.02
CA LEU A 4 -5.26 11.23 -7.31
C LEU A 4 -5.32 12.75 -7.58
N ALA A 5 -6.33 13.44 -7.05
CA ALA A 5 -6.43 14.90 -7.13
C ALA A 5 -5.31 15.57 -6.31
N TYR A 6 -5.04 15.06 -5.11
CA TYR A 6 -3.98 15.57 -4.25
C TYR A 6 -2.58 15.42 -4.86
N VAL A 7 -2.29 14.34 -5.57
CA VAL A 7 -1.00 14.17 -6.26
C VAL A 7 -0.75 15.29 -7.26
N ALA A 8 -1.79 15.71 -8.00
CA ALA A 8 -1.67 16.81 -8.95
C ALA A 8 -1.60 18.20 -8.29
N GLU A 9 -2.27 18.39 -7.14
CA GLU A 9 -2.37 19.66 -6.44
C GLU A 9 -1.15 19.97 -5.59
N ILE A 10 -0.62 18.95 -4.89
CA ILE A 10 0.46 19.08 -3.90
C ILE A 10 1.84 18.91 -4.55
N GLU A 11 1.92 18.20 -5.68
CA GLU A 11 3.18 17.85 -6.35
C GLU A 11 4.21 17.21 -5.39
N PRO A 12 3.84 16.10 -4.69
CA PRO A 12 4.71 15.51 -3.69
C PRO A 12 5.92 14.81 -4.32
N ASP A 13 7.01 14.69 -3.57
CA ASP A 13 8.18 13.89 -3.98
C ASP A 13 7.87 12.38 -3.90
N ALA A 14 7.02 11.99 -2.97
CA ALA A 14 6.63 10.59 -2.77
C ALA A 14 5.18 10.41 -2.28
N VAL A 15 4.58 9.28 -2.65
CA VAL A 15 3.27 8.84 -2.17
C VAL A 15 3.39 7.45 -1.57
N ILE A 16 3.26 7.34 -0.25
CA ILE A 16 3.15 6.07 0.45
C ILE A 16 1.67 5.85 0.83
N SER A 17 1.00 4.95 0.14
CA SER A 17 -0.33 4.51 0.55
C SER A 17 -0.22 3.45 1.64
N LEU A 18 -1.02 3.56 2.69
CA LEU A 18 -1.02 2.63 3.81
C LEU A 18 -2.36 1.88 3.87
N GLY A 19 -2.31 0.60 4.16
CA GLY A 19 -3.50 -0.22 4.33
C GLY A 19 -3.34 -1.27 5.42
N LEU A 20 -4.46 -1.64 6.02
CA LEU A 20 -4.53 -2.73 6.97
C LEU A 20 -4.53 -4.07 6.23
N ALA A 21 -3.60 -4.95 6.56
CA ALA A 21 -3.66 -6.37 6.22
C ALA A 21 -3.87 -7.19 7.49
N ALA A 22 -5.12 -7.29 7.91
CA ALA A 22 -5.50 -8.04 9.09
C ALA A 22 -5.02 -9.51 9.00
N GLY A 23 -4.29 -9.97 10.01
CA GLY A 23 -3.68 -11.30 10.04
C GLY A 23 -2.21 -11.34 9.62
N ARG A 24 -1.66 -10.32 8.96
CA ARG A 24 -0.21 -10.22 8.76
C ARG A 24 0.50 -9.87 10.06
N THR A 25 1.69 -10.44 10.26
CA THR A 25 2.52 -10.23 11.46
C THR A 25 3.63 -9.21 11.24
N LYS A 26 3.88 -8.83 9.99
CA LYS A 26 4.98 -7.98 9.55
C LYS A 26 4.47 -6.79 8.76
N ILE A 27 5.26 -5.73 8.72
CA ILE A 27 5.08 -4.64 7.77
C ILE A 27 5.50 -5.13 6.38
N THR A 28 4.64 -4.92 5.39
CA THR A 28 4.86 -5.49 4.06
C THR A 28 4.70 -4.44 2.97
N PRO A 29 5.81 -3.79 2.55
CA PRO A 29 5.82 -3.00 1.32
C PRO A 29 5.50 -3.89 0.12
N GLU A 30 4.55 -3.45 -0.70
CA GLU A 30 4.09 -4.19 -1.87
C GLU A 30 5.00 -3.93 -3.06
N ARG A 31 5.40 -5.00 -3.75
CA ARG A 31 6.29 -4.90 -4.93
C ARG A 31 5.55 -4.45 -6.17
N VAL A 32 4.33 -4.91 -6.37
CA VAL A 32 3.61 -4.82 -7.64
C VAL A 32 2.12 -4.64 -7.43
N ALA A 33 1.52 -3.81 -8.27
CA ALA A 33 0.07 -3.71 -8.44
C ALA A 33 -0.32 -4.24 -9.82
N ILE A 34 -1.44 -4.95 -9.91
CA ILE A 34 -1.95 -5.53 -11.15
C ILE A 34 -3.21 -4.81 -11.63
N ASN A 35 -3.41 -4.78 -12.94
CA ASN A 35 -4.60 -4.18 -13.57
C ASN A 35 -5.80 -5.12 -13.48
N CYS A 36 -6.21 -5.44 -12.28
CA CYS A 36 -7.32 -6.33 -12.00
C CYS A 36 -8.03 -5.91 -10.72
N GLN A 37 -9.35 -5.84 -10.79
CA GLN A 37 -10.18 -5.69 -9.60
C GLN A 37 -11.16 -6.87 -9.55
N ASP A 38 -11.05 -7.59 -8.45
CA ASP A 38 -11.91 -8.72 -8.10
C ASP A 38 -12.02 -8.78 -6.58
N GLY A 39 -13.23 -8.62 -6.05
CA GLY A 39 -13.40 -8.53 -4.62
C GLY A 39 -14.84 -8.53 -4.18
N GLY A 40 -15.03 -8.41 -2.86
CA GLY A 40 -16.35 -8.24 -2.26
C GLY A 40 -17.03 -6.93 -2.70
N PRO A 41 -18.33 -6.79 -2.40
CA PRO A 41 -19.04 -5.57 -2.73
C PRO A 41 -18.44 -4.35 -2.01
N ASP A 42 -18.42 -3.22 -2.69
CA ASP A 42 -18.04 -1.94 -2.11
C ASP A 42 -19.14 -1.43 -1.15
N ASN A 43 -18.92 -0.24 -0.55
CA ASN A 43 -19.90 0.38 0.36
C ASN A 43 -21.25 0.71 -0.30
N ARG A 44 -21.36 0.64 -1.64
CA ARG A 44 -22.58 0.81 -2.40
C ARG A 44 -23.19 -0.51 -2.85
N GLY A 45 -22.58 -1.65 -2.44
CA GLY A 45 -23.02 -2.99 -2.83
C GLY A 45 -22.61 -3.42 -4.22
N ILE A 46 -21.76 -2.64 -4.92
CA ILE A 46 -21.28 -2.98 -6.26
C ILE A 46 -20.16 -4.01 -6.11
N LYS A 47 -20.35 -5.18 -6.71
CA LYS A 47 -19.37 -6.24 -6.79
C LYS A 47 -18.72 -6.21 -8.18
N VAL A 48 -17.40 -6.13 -8.20
CA VAL A 48 -16.60 -6.19 -9.42
C VAL A 48 -15.89 -7.55 -9.46
N GLN A 49 -15.81 -8.17 -10.62
CA GLN A 49 -15.18 -9.47 -10.79
C GLN A 49 -14.38 -9.51 -12.09
N ASP A 50 -13.08 -9.81 -11.99
CA ASP A 50 -12.13 -9.92 -13.10
C ASP A 50 -12.10 -8.72 -14.07
N GLU A 51 -12.41 -7.52 -13.56
CA GLU A 51 -12.41 -6.29 -14.38
C GLU A 51 -11.05 -5.58 -14.34
N SER A 52 -10.72 -4.87 -15.41
CA SER A 52 -9.57 -3.98 -15.44
C SER A 52 -9.81 -2.74 -14.56
N ILE A 53 -8.79 -2.29 -13.84
CA ILE A 53 -8.81 -1.01 -13.13
C ILE A 53 -8.78 0.14 -14.14
N VAL A 54 -7.93 0.00 -15.16
CA VAL A 54 -7.83 0.94 -16.29
C VAL A 54 -7.95 0.14 -17.58
N GLU A 55 -8.98 0.44 -18.36
CA GLU A 55 -9.21 -0.18 -19.67
C GLU A 55 -8.02 0.09 -20.60
N GLY A 56 -7.45 -0.97 -21.17
CA GLY A 56 -6.27 -0.88 -22.03
C GLY A 56 -4.98 -0.46 -21.33
N GLY A 57 -4.98 -0.32 -20.02
CA GLY A 57 -3.77 -0.01 -19.23
C GLY A 57 -2.81 -1.19 -19.16
N PRO A 58 -1.53 -0.96 -18.78
CA PRO A 58 -0.54 -2.02 -18.57
C PRO A 58 -1.02 -3.08 -17.59
N ALA A 59 -0.59 -4.33 -17.77
CA ALA A 59 -0.99 -5.44 -16.90
C ALA A 59 -0.58 -5.24 -15.44
N ALA A 60 0.52 -4.53 -15.19
CA ALA A 60 1.03 -4.28 -13.84
C ALA A 60 1.95 -3.05 -13.78
N TYR A 61 2.12 -2.50 -12.58
CA TYR A 61 3.13 -1.51 -12.23
C TYR A 61 3.93 -1.98 -11.03
N PHE A 62 5.24 -1.87 -11.11
CA PHE A 62 6.11 -2.02 -9.94
C PHE A 62 6.08 -0.76 -9.07
N SER A 63 6.15 -0.96 -7.75
CA SER A 63 6.40 0.13 -6.80
C SER A 63 7.68 0.86 -7.19
N THR A 64 7.67 2.19 -7.15
CA THR A 64 8.85 3.03 -7.34
C THR A 64 9.45 3.50 -6.01
N LEU A 65 8.83 3.12 -4.87
CA LEU A 65 9.40 3.32 -3.54
C LEU A 65 10.64 2.43 -3.34
N PRO A 66 11.62 2.84 -2.51
CA PRO A 66 12.81 2.06 -2.19
C PRO A 66 12.49 0.90 -1.22
N ILE A 67 11.58 -0.01 -1.62
CA ILE A 67 10.99 -1.03 -0.74
C ILE A 67 12.02 -1.97 -0.11
N ARG A 68 13.16 -2.22 -0.78
CA ARG A 68 14.24 -3.03 -0.20
C ARG A 68 14.94 -2.29 0.95
N GLN A 69 15.16 -0.98 0.79
CA GLN A 69 15.73 -0.13 1.84
C GLN A 69 14.76 -0.04 3.02
N PHE A 70 13.46 0.12 2.77
CA PHE A 70 12.44 0.10 3.81
C PHE A 70 12.52 -1.17 4.67
N VAL A 71 12.55 -2.34 4.03
CA VAL A 71 12.61 -3.61 4.75
C VAL A 71 13.90 -3.74 5.56
N ASN A 72 15.04 -3.34 5.00
CA ASN A 72 16.32 -3.41 5.69
C ASN A 72 16.33 -2.49 6.91
N ALA A 73 15.97 -1.21 6.74
CA ALA A 73 15.93 -0.22 7.81
C ALA A 73 14.95 -0.60 8.93
N LEU A 74 13.77 -1.12 8.57
CA LEU A 74 12.78 -1.60 9.54
C LEU A 74 13.33 -2.76 10.37
N ASN A 75 13.89 -3.79 9.72
CA ASN A 75 14.45 -4.97 10.41
C ASN A 75 15.64 -4.60 11.30
N GLU A 76 16.53 -3.70 10.86
CA GLU A 76 17.65 -3.21 11.65
C GLU A 76 17.21 -2.47 12.93
N ARG A 77 16.06 -1.80 12.86
CA ARG A 77 15.46 -1.10 14.03
C ARG A 77 14.51 -1.98 14.85
N GLY A 78 14.43 -3.29 14.55
CA GLY A 78 13.63 -4.25 15.31
C GLY A 78 12.15 -4.32 14.91
N TYR A 79 11.76 -3.74 13.78
CA TYR A 79 10.40 -3.84 13.23
C TYR A 79 10.36 -4.93 12.16
N PRO A 80 9.72 -6.09 12.42
CA PRO A 80 9.64 -7.16 11.45
C PRO A 80 9.00 -6.71 10.14
N ALA A 81 9.74 -6.83 9.05
CA ALA A 81 9.29 -6.42 7.72
C ALA A 81 9.76 -7.40 6.64
N GLN A 82 8.97 -7.51 5.58
CA GLN A 82 9.32 -8.27 4.37
C GLN A 82 8.62 -7.68 3.15
N ILE A 83 9.19 -7.86 1.95
CA ILE A 83 8.52 -7.47 0.72
C ILE A 83 7.35 -8.44 0.46
N SER A 84 6.20 -7.90 0.10
CA SER A 84 5.05 -8.64 -0.42
C SER A 84 5.01 -8.56 -1.95
N ASN A 85 4.65 -9.66 -2.60
CA ASN A 85 4.54 -9.73 -4.06
C ASN A 85 3.10 -9.63 -4.57
N THR A 86 2.14 -9.31 -3.68
CA THR A 86 0.75 -9.10 -4.07
C THR A 86 0.01 -8.24 -3.08
N ALA A 87 -0.61 -7.17 -3.56
CA ALA A 87 -1.55 -6.34 -2.82
C ALA A 87 -3.00 -6.89 -2.90
N GLY A 88 -3.18 -8.07 -3.48
CA GLY A 88 -4.48 -8.64 -3.79
C GLY A 88 -5.11 -8.05 -5.05
N THR A 89 -6.43 -8.11 -5.13
CA THR A 89 -7.23 -7.62 -6.26
C THR A 89 -8.37 -6.70 -5.83
N TYR A 90 -8.34 -6.24 -4.58
CA TYR A 90 -9.38 -5.38 -4.01
C TYR A 90 -8.88 -3.93 -3.84
N LEU A 91 -9.41 -3.20 -2.89
CA LEU A 91 -9.19 -1.75 -2.73
C LEU A 91 -7.71 -1.35 -2.64
N CYS A 92 -6.88 -2.11 -1.93
CA CYS A 92 -5.46 -1.79 -1.77
C CYS A 92 -4.71 -1.85 -3.10
N ASN A 93 -4.92 -2.92 -3.87
CA ASN A 93 -4.37 -3.04 -5.21
C ASN A 93 -4.91 -1.96 -6.15
N HIS A 94 -6.22 -1.65 -6.07
CA HIS A 94 -6.84 -0.60 -6.88
C HIS A 94 -6.20 0.77 -6.61
N VAL A 95 -6.00 1.14 -5.34
CA VAL A 95 -5.33 2.40 -4.96
C VAL A 95 -3.90 2.43 -5.47
N MET A 96 -3.13 1.36 -5.20
CA MET A 96 -1.73 1.27 -5.62
C MET A 96 -1.60 1.38 -7.14
N TYR A 97 -2.40 0.60 -7.89
CA TYR A 97 -2.36 0.62 -9.35
C TYR A 97 -2.72 2.00 -9.90
N SER A 98 -3.81 2.62 -9.40
CA SER A 98 -4.29 3.90 -9.88
C SER A 98 -3.27 5.04 -9.67
N VAL A 99 -2.60 5.07 -8.50
CA VAL A 99 -1.55 6.07 -8.23
C VAL A 99 -0.35 5.86 -9.15
N LEU A 100 0.13 4.61 -9.29
CA LEU A 100 1.26 4.29 -10.16
C LEU A 100 0.94 4.55 -11.63
N HIS A 101 -0.29 4.27 -12.07
CA HIS A 101 -0.75 4.58 -13.42
C HIS A 101 -0.73 6.09 -13.69
N LYS A 102 -1.24 6.90 -12.76
CA LYS A 102 -1.21 8.37 -12.88
C LYS A 102 0.22 8.89 -12.97
N VAL A 103 1.09 8.46 -12.06
CA VAL A 103 2.51 8.85 -12.05
C VAL A 103 3.18 8.51 -13.37
N SER A 104 2.96 7.29 -13.89
CA SER A 104 3.55 6.82 -15.14
C SER A 104 2.97 7.52 -16.37
N SER A 105 1.65 7.63 -16.48
CA SER A 105 0.97 8.18 -17.66
C SER A 105 1.19 9.69 -17.83
N GLU A 106 1.35 10.41 -16.72
CA GLU A 106 1.62 11.85 -16.71
C GLU A 106 3.12 12.19 -16.61
N ASN A 107 4.00 11.16 -16.59
CA ASN A 107 5.46 11.29 -16.47
C ASN A 107 5.89 12.13 -15.24
N LEU A 108 5.23 11.92 -14.11
CA LEU A 108 5.52 12.65 -12.89
C LEU A 108 6.79 12.09 -12.22
N SER A 109 7.61 12.98 -11.67
CA SER A 109 8.83 12.65 -10.93
C SER A 109 8.50 12.32 -9.46
N VAL A 110 7.59 11.38 -9.21
CA VAL A 110 7.06 11.01 -7.91
C VAL A 110 7.32 9.54 -7.63
N GLN A 111 7.92 9.24 -6.47
CA GLN A 111 8.00 7.86 -6.00
C GLN A 111 6.64 7.43 -5.43
N ALA A 112 6.15 6.26 -5.78
CA ALA A 112 4.84 5.81 -5.32
C ALA A 112 4.79 4.31 -5.03
N GLY A 113 3.94 3.95 -4.09
CA GLY A 113 3.71 2.55 -3.75
C GLY A 113 2.73 2.39 -2.58
N PHE A 114 2.65 1.17 -2.09
CA PHE A 114 1.71 0.77 -1.04
C PHE A 114 2.42 -0.08 0.01
N VAL A 115 2.06 0.13 1.27
CA VAL A 115 2.56 -0.67 2.40
C VAL A 115 1.38 -1.18 3.21
N HIS A 116 1.33 -2.49 3.40
CA HIS A 116 0.39 -3.09 4.34
C HIS A 116 0.97 -3.15 5.74
N LEU A 117 0.13 -2.77 6.70
CA LEU A 117 0.43 -2.77 8.13
C LEU A 117 -0.38 -3.86 8.84
N PRO A 118 0.18 -4.47 9.91
CA PRO A 118 -0.57 -5.32 10.82
C PRO A 118 -1.70 -4.56 11.53
N ALA A 119 -2.61 -5.30 12.15
CA ALA A 119 -3.66 -4.72 12.99
C ALA A 119 -3.06 -4.00 14.21
N SER A 120 -3.70 -2.92 14.66
CA SER A 120 -3.40 -2.30 15.94
C SER A 120 -3.96 -3.14 17.10
N HIS A 121 -3.45 -2.91 18.32
CA HIS A 121 -3.98 -3.56 19.51
C HIS A 121 -5.47 -3.25 19.75
N GLU A 122 -5.90 -2.02 19.47
CA GLU A 122 -7.32 -1.62 19.62
C GLU A 122 -8.24 -2.45 18.72
N LEU A 123 -7.81 -2.73 17.49
CA LEU A 123 -8.57 -3.60 16.58
C LEU A 123 -8.58 -5.06 17.08
N ALA A 124 -7.43 -5.54 17.58
CA ALA A 124 -7.30 -6.91 18.05
C ALA A 124 -8.09 -7.19 19.34
N ILE A 125 -8.37 -6.20 20.18
CA ILE A 125 -9.25 -6.34 21.35
C ILE A 125 -10.62 -6.86 20.92
N GLN A 126 -11.13 -6.39 19.79
CA GLN A 126 -12.43 -6.82 19.23
C GLN A 126 -12.34 -8.09 18.40
N ARG A 127 -11.14 -8.51 18.01
CA ARG A 127 -10.86 -9.68 17.16
C ARG A 127 -9.67 -10.47 17.72
N PRO A 128 -9.87 -11.29 18.75
CA PRO A 128 -8.79 -11.89 19.56
C PRO A 128 -7.87 -12.86 18.82
N THR A 129 -8.21 -13.26 17.60
CA THR A 129 -7.37 -14.12 16.75
C THR A 129 -6.37 -13.34 15.89
N LEU A 130 -6.46 -12.00 15.85
CA LEU A 130 -5.55 -11.18 15.05
C LEU A 130 -4.23 -10.95 15.77
N PRO A 131 -3.08 -11.18 15.11
CA PRO A 131 -1.82 -10.63 15.57
C PRO A 131 -1.88 -9.11 15.50
N SER A 132 -1.24 -8.44 16.44
CA SER A 132 -1.34 -6.98 16.52
C SER A 132 -0.05 -6.34 16.98
N TRP A 133 0.09 -5.06 16.63
CA TRP A 133 1.17 -4.18 17.03
C TRP A 133 0.64 -3.01 17.85
N SER A 134 1.49 -2.41 18.68
CA SER A 134 1.14 -1.15 19.33
C SER A 134 1.02 -0.03 18.28
N TYR A 135 0.15 0.94 18.56
CA TYR A 135 0.04 2.13 17.69
C TYR A 135 1.38 2.87 17.56
N ASN A 136 2.16 2.94 18.65
CA ASN A 136 3.46 3.60 18.63
C ASN A 136 4.43 2.89 17.70
N ASP A 137 4.50 1.56 17.74
CA ASP A 137 5.38 0.80 16.84
C ASP A 137 4.97 0.95 15.37
N LEU A 138 3.66 0.95 15.09
CA LEU A 138 3.14 1.18 13.73
C LEU A 138 3.53 2.58 13.23
N ARG A 139 3.34 3.61 14.06
CA ARG A 139 3.71 4.99 13.75
C ARG A 139 5.22 5.13 13.51
N ASP A 140 6.02 4.61 14.43
CA ASP A 140 7.48 4.74 14.38
C ASP A 140 8.06 3.99 13.17
N ALA A 141 7.48 2.84 12.82
CA ALA A 141 7.84 2.14 11.60
C ALA A 141 7.50 2.94 10.32
N VAL A 142 6.40 3.68 10.30
CA VAL A 142 6.09 4.59 9.17
C VAL A 142 7.13 5.71 9.09
N VAL A 143 7.55 6.28 10.23
CA VAL A 143 8.62 7.30 10.28
C VAL A 143 9.92 6.75 9.70
N VAL A 144 10.32 5.52 10.07
CA VAL A 144 11.51 4.85 9.49
C VAL A 144 11.44 4.79 7.97
N MET A 145 10.29 4.43 7.40
CA MET A 145 10.15 4.38 5.94
C MET A 145 10.23 5.76 5.29
N ILE A 146 9.68 6.79 5.93
CA ILE A 146 9.77 8.17 5.43
C ILE A 146 11.22 8.66 5.41
N GLU A 147 12.02 8.33 6.43
CA GLU A 147 13.45 8.68 6.49
C GLU A 147 14.26 8.07 5.34
N GLU A 148 13.84 6.93 4.81
CA GLU A 148 14.50 6.26 3.68
C GLU A 148 14.14 6.84 2.29
N LEU A 149 13.27 7.83 2.23
CA LEU A 149 12.89 8.51 0.98
C LEU A 149 13.88 9.62 0.58
N THR A 150 14.77 9.99 1.46
CA THR A 150 15.73 11.11 1.27
C THR A 150 17.05 10.65 0.68
#